data_7373bac7e9ffbd5fa0eaefaafd4680cb
#
_entry.id   7373bac7e9ffbd5fa0eaefaafd4680cb
#
_cell.length_a   1.000
_cell.length_b   1.000
_cell.length_c   1.000
_cell.angle_alpha   90.00
_cell.angle_beta   90.00
_cell.angle_gamma   90.00
#
_symmetry.space_group_name_H-M   'P 1'
#
loop_
_entity.id
_entity.type
_entity.pdbx_description
1 polymer ?
#
loop_
_entity_poly.entity_id
_entity_poly.type
_entity_poly.pdbx_seq_one_letter_code
_entity_poly.pdbx_strand_id
1 'polypeptide(L)'
;MRSEDRYNPQHIDGLPPEIRNAIYHKCSTPRALHDFASYSENMHRIVLHFEHFYCDERNAFCNASGCLHQVWVFADGHFRQLRSYYATN
;
A
#
# COMPACT_ATOMS: atom_id res chain seq x y z
N MET A 1 -0.71 -12.91 -23.28
CA MET A 1 -0.51 -12.69 -22.61
C MET A 1 -0.32 -12.51 -21.74
N ARG A 2 -0.13 -12.31 -21.25
CA ARG A 2 0.13 -12.24 -20.31
C ARG A 2 -0.14 -12.11 -19.29
N SER A 3 0.21 -12.68 -19.20
CA SER A 3 -0.41 -12.70 -17.99
C SER A 3 0.19 -11.69 -17.12
N GLU A 4 -0.57 -11.06 -16.27
CA GLU A 4 -0.05 -10.07 -15.48
C GLU A 4 0.47 -10.58 -14.23
N ASP A 5 1.53 -10.01 -13.73
CA ASP A 5 2.11 -10.38 -12.47
C ASP A 5 1.21 -10.02 -11.37
N ARG A 6 0.88 -10.97 -10.51
CA ARG A 6 0.00 -10.71 -9.42
C ARG A 6 0.66 -9.76 -8.43
N TYR A 7 1.89 -10.06 -8.03
CA TYR A 7 2.60 -9.22 -7.08
C TYR A 7 3.78 -8.59 -7.80
N ASN A 8 3.63 -7.31 -8.09
CA ASN A 8 4.59 -6.60 -8.93
C ASN A 8 5.16 -5.43 -8.17
N PRO A 9 6.50 -5.30 -8.07
CA PRO A 9 7.09 -4.16 -7.37
C PRO A 9 6.78 -2.82 -8.02
N GLN A 10 6.44 -2.80 -9.30
CA GLN A 10 6.10 -1.54 -9.95
C GLN A 10 4.85 -0.92 -9.38
N HIS A 11 3.96 -1.70 -8.77
CA HIS A 11 2.78 -1.15 -8.13
C HIS A 11 3.14 -0.36 -6.88
N ILE A 12 4.33 -0.60 -6.34
CA ILE A 12 4.83 0.17 -5.21
C ILE A 12 5.60 1.39 -5.72
N ASP A 13 6.42 1.19 -6.74
CA ASP A 13 7.30 2.26 -7.21
C ASP A 13 6.54 3.42 -7.82
N GLY A 14 5.31 3.21 -8.27
CA GLY A 14 4.51 4.28 -8.82
C GLY A 14 3.81 5.14 -7.79
N LEU A 15 3.94 4.82 -6.51
CA LEU A 15 3.30 5.59 -5.46
C LEU A 15 4.09 6.85 -5.15
N PRO A 16 3.44 7.85 -4.53
CA PRO A 16 4.17 9.06 -4.11
C PRO A 16 5.33 8.70 -3.20
N PRO A 17 6.40 9.50 -3.22
CA PRO A 17 7.62 9.15 -2.48
C PRO A 17 7.40 8.98 -0.98
N GLU A 18 6.53 9.76 -0.38
CA GLU A 18 6.30 9.61 1.06
C GLU A 18 5.73 8.25 1.38
N ILE A 19 4.80 7.78 0.57
CA ILE A 19 4.17 6.48 0.76
C ILE A 19 5.14 5.38 0.42
N ARG A 20 5.86 5.52 -0.68
CA ARG A 20 6.83 4.52 -1.10
C ARG A 20 7.91 4.33 -0.04
N ASN A 21 8.41 5.43 0.52
CA ASN A 21 9.42 5.34 1.56
C ASN A 21 8.90 4.64 2.80
N ALA A 22 7.67 4.90 3.17
CA ALA A 22 7.08 4.23 4.33
C ALA A 22 6.96 2.73 4.11
N ILE A 23 6.62 2.33 2.89
CA ILE A 23 6.51 0.92 2.58
C ILE A 23 7.88 0.25 2.61
N TYR A 24 8.90 0.91 2.06
CA TYR A 24 10.23 0.32 2.06
C TYR A 24 10.84 0.25 3.45
N HIS A 25 10.35 1.06 4.39
CA HIS A 25 10.75 0.90 5.78
C HIS A 25 10.18 -0.37 6.40
N LYS A 26 9.06 -0.83 5.89
CA LYS A 26 8.44 -2.05 6.40
C LYS A 26 8.96 -3.29 5.71
N CYS A 27 9.42 -3.15 4.48
CA CYS A 27 9.82 -4.29 3.68
C CYS A 27 10.78 -3.83 2.60
N SER A 28 11.95 -4.43 2.53
CA SER A 28 12.93 -4.01 1.54
C SER A 28 12.65 -4.57 0.16
N THR A 29 11.80 -5.59 0.06
CA THR A 29 11.46 -6.15 -1.24
C THR A 29 9.95 -6.25 -1.41
N PRO A 30 9.25 -5.11 -1.41
CA PRO A 30 7.79 -5.14 -1.44
C PRO A 30 7.24 -5.41 -2.84
N ARG A 31 6.13 -6.11 -2.90
CA ARG A 31 5.40 -6.33 -4.13
C ARG A 31 3.91 -6.23 -3.83
N ALA A 32 3.12 -5.85 -4.81
CA ALA A 32 1.71 -5.66 -4.57
C ALA A 32 0.90 -5.93 -5.82
N LEU A 33 -0.37 -6.26 -5.63
CA LEU A 33 -1.32 -6.37 -6.72
C LEU A 33 -1.68 -4.95 -7.19
N HIS A 34 -2.28 -4.87 -8.36
CA HIS A 34 -2.58 -3.55 -8.92
C HIS A 34 -3.63 -2.80 -8.10
N ASP A 35 -4.45 -3.50 -7.31
CA ASP A 35 -5.44 -2.82 -6.48
C ASP A 35 -5.02 -2.67 -5.04
N PHE A 36 -3.71 -2.77 -4.77
CA PHE A 36 -3.16 -2.48 -3.46
C PHE A 36 -3.49 -1.05 -3.02
N ALA A 37 -3.44 -0.10 -3.93
CA ALA A 37 -3.71 1.30 -3.63
C ALA A 37 -4.99 1.74 -4.31
N SER A 38 -5.91 2.31 -3.53
CA SER A 38 -7.14 2.89 -4.04
C SER A 38 -7.03 4.40 -4.00
N TYR A 39 -7.45 5.05 -5.07
CA TYR A 39 -7.33 6.50 -5.19
C TYR A 39 -8.71 7.13 -5.17
N SER A 40 -8.84 8.27 -4.51
CA SER A 40 -10.10 9.00 -4.49
C SER A 40 -9.81 10.49 -4.32
N GLU A 41 -10.86 11.30 -4.41
CA GLU A 41 -10.78 12.75 -4.21
C GLU A 41 -9.71 13.36 -5.11
N ASN A 42 -9.80 13.05 -6.40
CA ASN A 42 -8.86 13.56 -7.39
C ASN A 42 -7.43 13.22 -7.06
N MET A 43 -7.21 11.99 -6.59
CA MET A 43 -5.89 11.49 -6.27
C MET A 43 -5.29 12.13 -5.02
N HIS A 44 -6.09 12.88 -4.26
CA HIS A 44 -5.59 13.46 -3.02
C HIS A 44 -5.74 12.54 -1.82
N ARG A 45 -6.38 11.39 -2.02
CA ARG A 45 -6.54 10.42 -0.96
C ARG A 45 -6.19 9.05 -1.49
N ILE A 46 -5.31 8.37 -0.80
CA ILE A 46 -4.86 7.03 -1.21
C ILE A 46 -5.03 6.10 -0.01
N VAL A 47 -5.70 4.97 -0.24
CA VAL A 47 -5.86 3.96 0.77
C VAL A 47 -5.07 2.74 0.35
N LEU A 48 -4.20 2.26 1.22
CA LEU A 48 -3.41 1.07 0.97
C LEU A 48 -4.07 -0.13 1.63
N HIS A 49 -4.22 -1.21 0.85
CA HIS A 49 -4.87 -2.43 1.30
C HIS A 49 -3.84 -3.54 1.37
N PHE A 50 -3.31 -3.77 2.57
CA PHE A 50 -2.19 -4.70 2.72
C PHE A 50 -2.59 -6.17 2.53
N GLU A 51 -3.87 -6.46 2.33
CA GLU A 51 -4.25 -7.81 1.93
C GLU A 51 -3.78 -8.13 0.50
N HIS A 52 -3.44 -7.09 -0.27
CA HIS A 52 -2.91 -7.25 -1.63
C HIS A 52 -1.41 -6.95 -1.69
N PHE A 53 -0.73 -7.12 -0.56
CA PHE A 53 0.67 -6.79 -0.43
C PHE A 53 1.46 -8.04 -0.07
N TYR A 54 2.66 -8.15 -0.59
CA TYR A 54 3.51 -9.28 -0.31
C TYR A 54 4.93 -8.82 0.01
N CYS A 55 5.49 -9.37 1.06
CA CYS A 55 6.87 -9.08 1.45
C CYS A 55 7.60 -10.38 1.64
N ASP A 56 8.72 -10.55 0.93
CA ASP A 56 9.52 -11.76 1.05
C ASP A 56 10.05 -11.96 2.46
N GLU A 57 10.32 -10.89 3.17
CA GLU A 57 10.94 -10.96 4.48
C GLU A 57 9.97 -11.27 5.59
N ARG A 58 8.72 -10.86 5.44
CA ARG A 58 7.73 -11.07 6.47
C ARG A 58 6.35 -10.83 5.90
N ASN A 59 5.40 -11.51 6.46
CA ASN A 59 4.02 -11.38 6.06
C ASN A 59 3.15 -11.05 7.25
N ALA A 60 3.59 -10.10 8.06
CA ALA A 60 2.90 -9.78 9.29
C ALA A 60 2.01 -8.56 9.16
N PHE A 61 1.32 -8.46 8.03
CA PHE A 61 0.43 -7.32 7.79
C PHE A 61 -1.04 -7.68 7.93
N CYS A 62 -1.32 -8.92 8.32
CA CYS A 62 -2.67 -9.37 8.57
C CYS A 62 -2.70 -10.13 9.89
N ASN A 63 -3.80 -10.02 10.63
CA ASN A 63 -3.95 -10.76 11.87
C ASN A 63 -5.41 -11.18 12.02
N ALA A 64 -5.82 -11.59 13.22
CA ALA A 64 -7.17 -12.07 13.44
C ALA A 64 -8.23 -11.00 13.18
N SER A 65 -7.86 -9.75 13.28
CA SER A 65 -8.78 -8.65 13.03
C SER A 65 -8.85 -8.25 11.57
N GLY A 66 -8.02 -8.85 10.71
CA GLY A 66 -7.99 -8.53 9.29
C GLY A 66 -6.61 -8.06 8.89
N CYS A 67 -6.54 -7.35 7.80
CA CYS A 67 -5.28 -6.86 7.27
C CYS A 67 -5.16 -5.37 7.47
N LEU A 68 -3.92 -4.91 7.43
CA LEU A 68 -3.60 -3.51 7.65
C LEU A 68 -4.15 -2.66 6.51
N HIS A 69 -4.72 -1.52 6.88
CA HIS A 69 -5.14 -0.50 5.93
C HIS A 69 -4.52 0.82 6.38
N GLN A 70 -4.02 1.58 5.43
CA GLN A 70 -3.47 2.90 5.73
C GLN A 70 -4.12 3.91 4.82
N VAL A 71 -4.50 5.05 5.39
CA VAL A 71 -5.10 6.13 4.64
C VAL A 71 -4.11 7.27 4.58
N TRP A 72 -3.80 7.71 3.38
CA TRP A 72 -2.85 8.80 3.15
C TRP A 72 -3.59 9.93 2.46
N VAL A 73 -3.30 11.16 2.84
CA VAL A 73 -3.93 12.33 2.25
C VAL A 73 -2.86 13.32 1.81
N PHE A 74 -3.17 14.03 0.74
CA PHE A 74 -2.28 15.05 0.23
C PHE A 74 -2.65 16.40 0.86
N ALA A 75 -1.67 17.03 1.48
CA ALA A 75 -1.88 18.32 2.11
C ALA A 75 -0.54 19.04 2.17
N ASP A 76 -0.58 20.34 1.90
CA ASP A 76 0.61 21.18 2.02
C ASP A 76 1.76 20.66 1.15
N GLY A 77 1.42 20.18 -0.04
CA GLY A 77 2.43 19.79 -1.02
C GLY A 77 2.99 18.40 -0.88
N HIS A 78 2.51 17.61 0.06
CA HIS A 78 3.00 16.23 0.19
C HIS A 78 1.93 15.36 0.82
N PHE A 79 2.17 14.05 0.75
CA PHE A 79 1.27 13.08 1.36
C PHE A 79 1.69 12.80 2.79
N ARG A 80 0.69 12.60 3.65
CA ARG A 80 0.98 12.17 5.00
C ARG A 80 -0.05 11.15 5.43
N GLN A 81 0.31 10.28 6.35
CA GLN A 81 -0.57 9.23 6.81
C GLN A 81 -1.59 9.80 7.77
N LEU A 82 -2.87 9.60 7.42
CA LEU A 82 -3.95 10.10 8.24
C LEU A 82 -4.32 9.09 9.31
N ARG A 83 -4.35 7.80 8.97
CA ARG A 83 -4.72 6.76 9.92
C ARG A 83 -4.24 5.40 9.43
N SER A 84 -4.20 4.47 10.36
CA SER A 84 -3.78 3.11 10.10
C SER A 84 -4.63 2.20 10.98
N TYR A 85 -5.16 1.14 10.41
CA TYR A 85 -6.04 0.27 11.17
C TYR A 85 -6.09 -1.11 10.52
N TYR A 86 -6.62 -2.09 11.25
CA TYR A 86 -6.80 -3.43 10.74
C TYR A 86 -8.28 -3.70 10.51
N ALA A 87 -8.60 -4.30 9.39
CA ALA A 87 -9.97 -4.58 9.05
C ALA A 87 -10.05 -5.74 8.07
N THR A 88 -11.18 -6.44 8.10
CA THR A 88 -11.38 -7.54 7.19
C THR A 88 -12.03 -7.01 5.95
N ASN A 89 -11.37 -6.46 5.11
CA ASN A 89 -11.76 -5.97 3.91
C ASN A 89 -11.98 -4.55 3.80
#